data_fa9a207768ae8a02e44cd2031146f0b0
#
_entry.id   fa9a207768ae8a02e44cd2031146f0b0
#
_cell.length_a   1.000
_cell.length_b   1.000
_cell.length_c   1.000
_cell.angle_alpha   90.00
_cell.angle_beta   90.00
_cell.angle_gamma   90.00
#
_symmetry.space_group_name_H-M   'P 1'
#
loop_
_entity.id
_entity.type
_entity.pdbx_description
1 polymer ?
#
loop_
_entity_poly.entity_id
_entity_poly.type
_entity_poly.pdbx_seq_one_letter_code
_entity_poly.pdbx_strand_id
1 'polypeptide(L)'
;MASPSSHSPRQRLRQLLPDLKLGNWPTGPLNGITDVPGVLTHTTTLQPASNRSINTGLTVILPHAGWFDNAVHAGLFRLNGAGEMTGSHWIEETGLLSSPVVLTNTYAVGDAYRGVYDHAVKHNSDGGTVDWFMLPVVAETYDGHLNDLTVFSVKPEMVGAGIDGATADLTPEGCTGGGTGMVCQGFKGGTGTSSRMVKGLGPADGDGNAQPRDYTVGVLVQANYGQIRDFRVAGVPVGRIIMEQREKEGDEATLAHQAEVQEAKEKKDGSIIVILATDAPLHPTQLKRIAKRATMGLARVGGYGHNTSGDLFLAFSTGNKIPVQELSDSTDPFKAKALTMEFTEDKTINGLFEAAADATEEAIYNAICMAETTVGHQGHRVDAIDLTQLKDIMEKYM
;
A
#
# COMPACT_ATOMS: atom_id res chain seq x y z
N MET A 1 32.26 19.50 -14.12
CA MET A 1 31.11 20.06 -13.41
C MET A 1 29.89 19.74 -14.23
N ALA A 2 29.14 18.70 -13.87
CA ALA A 2 27.89 18.41 -14.54
C ALA A 2 26.85 19.44 -14.09
N SER A 3 26.16 20.07 -15.04
CA SER A 3 25.05 20.99 -14.78
C SER A 3 24.00 20.27 -13.90
N PRO A 4 23.37 20.97 -12.93
CA PRO A 4 22.25 20.40 -12.24
C PRO A 4 21.14 20.17 -13.26
N SER A 5 20.79 18.91 -13.51
CA SER A 5 19.63 18.54 -14.30
C SER A 5 18.40 19.18 -13.67
N SER A 6 17.76 20.10 -14.38
CA SER A 6 16.46 20.65 -13.99
C SER A 6 15.43 19.51 -14.06
N HIS A 7 15.29 18.76 -12.96
CA HIS A 7 14.25 17.75 -12.90
C HIS A 7 12.90 18.46 -12.85
N SER A 8 12.05 18.15 -13.82
CA SER A 8 10.65 18.57 -13.78
C SER A 8 10.02 18.16 -12.46
N PRO A 9 9.13 18.97 -11.87
CA PRO A 9 8.47 18.60 -10.61
C PRO A 9 7.79 17.24 -10.77
N ARG A 10 7.85 16.42 -9.71
CA ARG A 10 7.22 15.09 -9.72
C ARG A 10 5.71 15.21 -9.89
N GLN A 11 5.14 14.31 -10.67
CA GLN A 11 3.72 14.30 -11.03
C GLN A 11 3.18 12.88 -10.99
N ARG A 12 1.93 12.72 -10.55
CA ARG A 12 1.19 11.46 -10.69
C ARG A 12 1.00 11.11 -12.17
N LEU A 13 0.86 9.83 -12.47
CA LEU A 13 0.75 9.38 -13.87
C LEU A 13 -0.40 10.06 -14.63
N ARG A 14 -1.58 10.25 -14.01
CA ARG A 14 -2.71 10.97 -14.65
C ARG A 14 -2.45 12.46 -14.88
N GLN A 15 -1.60 13.08 -14.09
CA GLN A 15 -1.20 14.48 -14.32
C GLN A 15 -0.22 14.58 -15.48
N LEU A 16 0.68 13.60 -15.60
CA LEU A 16 1.63 13.49 -16.69
C LEU A 16 0.96 13.12 -18.02
N LEU A 17 -0.02 12.21 -17.99
CA LEU A 17 -0.71 11.64 -19.15
C LEU A 17 -2.25 11.73 -18.93
N PRO A 18 -2.85 12.92 -19.07
CA PRO A 18 -4.25 13.15 -18.73
C PRO A 18 -5.24 12.37 -19.62
N ASP A 19 -4.84 12.03 -20.83
CA ASP A 19 -5.66 11.26 -21.78
C ASP A 19 -5.58 9.74 -21.57
N LEU A 20 -4.66 9.27 -20.72
CA LEU A 20 -4.48 7.85 -20.43
C LEU A 20 -5.67 7.31 -19.64
N LYS A 21 -6.34 6.32 -20.21
CA LYS A 21 -7.45 5.63 -19.57
C LYS A 21 -6.94 4.43 -18.78
N LEU A 22 -6.99 4.52 -17.46
CA LEU A 22 -6.66 3.44 -16.54
C LEU A 22 -7.95 2.88 -15.91
N GLY A 23 -8.46 1.81 -16.52
CA GLY A 23 -9.69 1.14 -16.10
C GLY A 23 -10.97 1.84 -16.55
N ASN A 24 -12.11 1.28 -16.11
CA ASN A 24 -13.46 1.67 -16.55
C ASN A 24 -14.17 2.59 -15.53
N TRP A 25 -13.66 2.70 -14.30
CA TRP A 25 -14.31 3.40 -13.21
C TRP A 25 -13.61 4.75 -12.93
N PRO A 26 -14.38 5.83 -12.64
CA PRO A 26 -13.77 7.10 -12.26
C PRO A 26 -13.01 6.99 -10.94
N THR A 27 -12.03 7.86 -10.75
CA THR A 27 -11.34 8.00 -9.47
C THR A 27 -12.23 8.72 -8.45
N GLY A 28 -11.96 8.51 -7.16
CA GLY A 28 -12.45 9.38 -6.11
C GLY A 28 -11.79 10.78 -6.16
N PRO A 29 -12.25 11.72 -5.32
CA PRO A 29 -11.79 13.11 -5.34
C PRO A 29 -10.28 13.29 -5.14
N LEU A 30 -9.67 12.52 -4.24
CA LEU A 30 -8.24 12.54 -3.96
C LEU A 30 -7.47 11.52 -4.82
N ASN A 31 -8.17 10.58 -5.41
CA ASN A 31 -7.59 9.40 -6.07
C ASN A 31 -6.60 8.70 -5.14
N GLY A 32 -7.03 8.39 -3.92
CA GLY A 32 -6.23 7.80 -2.86
C GLY A 32 -7.04 6.88 -1.96
N ILE A 33 -6.38 6.08 -1.12
CA ILE A 33 -7.04 5.15 -0.19
C ILE A 33 -7.99 5.88 0.77
N THR A 34 -7.69 7.12 1.08
CA THR A 34 -8.49 7.97 1.97
C THR A 34 -9.78 8.49 1.34
N ASP A 35 -10.04 8.24 0.06
CA ASP A 35 -11.37 8.43 -0.53
C ASP A 35 -12.40 7.45 0.03
N VAL A 36 -11.96 6.34 0.63
CA VAL A 36 -12.85 5.40 1.31
C VAL A 36 -13.28 5.99 2.66
N PRO A 37 -14.59 6.21 2.87
CA PRO A 37 -15.09 6.83 4.09
C PRO A 37 -14.61 6.13 5.35
N GLY A 38 -14.03 6.90 6.27
CA GLY A 38 -13.53 6.45 7.56
C GLY A 38 -12.02 6.11 7.57
N VAL A 39 -11.42 5.81 6.43
CA VAL A 39 -9.98 5.49 6.35
C VAL A 39 -9.13 6.73 6.62
N LEU A 40 -8.15 6.57 7.50
CA LEU A 40 -7.19 7.62 7.85
C LEU A 40 -5.77 7.09 7.63
N THR A 41 -4.85 7.99 7.25
CA THR A 41 -3.43 7.61 7.05
C THR A 41 -2.48 8.63 7.66
N HIS A 42 -1.28 8.14 8.01
CA HIS A 42 -0.15 8.98 8.40
C HIS A 42 1.15 8.41 7.86
N THR A 43 2.10 9.26 7.46
CA THR A 43 3.44 8.85 7.05
C THR A 43 4.50 9.53 7.90
N THR A 44 5.44 8.74 8.43
CA THR A 44 6.65 9.24 9.09
C THR A 44 7.85 8.90 8.22
N THR A 45 8.51 9.92 7.67
CA THR A 45 9.66 9.77 6.76
C THR A 45 10.95 10.09 7.50
N LEU A 46 11.93 9.18 7.42
CA LEU A 46 13.23 9.30 8.05
C LEU A 46 14.32 9.42 6.97
N GLN A 47 14.65 10.67 6.62
CA GLN A 47 15.72 11.06 5.68
C GLN A 47 16.49 12.26 6.24
N PRO A 48 17.20 12.11 7.37
CA PRO A 48 17.89 13.24 7.98
C PRO A 48 19.05 13.72 7.09
N ALA A 49 19.08 15.01 6.78
CA ALA A 49 20.15 15.61 5.95
C ALA A 49 21.56 15.38 6.51
N SER A 50 21.68 15.17 7.83
CA SER A 50 22.93 14.88 8.53
C SER A 50 23.43 13.45 8.36
N ASN A 51 22.58 12.52 7.95
CA ASN A 51 22.95 11.11 7.75
C ASN A 51 22.20 10.50 6.56
N ARG A 52 22.82 10.52 5.39
CA ARG A 52 22.25 9.98 4.14
C ARG A 52 22.11 8.46 4.14
N SER A 53 22.68 7.74 5.11
CA SER A 53 22.51 6.30 5.23
C SER A 53 21.13 5.92 5.79
N ILE A 54 20.36 6.87 6.30
CA ILE A 54 18.99 6.62 6.81
C ILE A 54 17.99 7.05 5.75
N ASN A 55 17.29 6.08 5.16
CA ASN A 55 16.23 6.26 4.18
C ASN A 55 15.13 5.24 4.44
N THR A 56 14.30 5.50 5.43
CA THR A 56 13.28 4.57 5.91
C THR A 56 12.08 5.34 6.48
N GLY A 57 11.15 4.65 7.07
CA GLY A 57 10.00 5.27 7.73
C GLY A 57 8.89 4.27 8.00
N LEU A 58 7.72 4.79 8.31
CA LEU A 58 6.51 4.01 8.49
C LEU A 58 5.28 4.74 7.92
N THR A 59 4.31 3.93 7.50
CA THR A 59 2.97 4.41 7.10
C THR A 59 1.94 3.73 7.99
N VAL A 60 1.12 4.51 8.67
CA VAL A 60 -0.02 4.03 9.47
C VAL A 60 -1.28 4.17 8.65
N ILE A 61 -2.12 3.14 8.66
CA ILE A 61 -3.45 3.12 8.04
C ILE A 61 -4.45 2.69 9.11
N LEU A 62 -5.43 3.53 9.39
CA LEU A 62 -6.53 3.20 10.29
C LEU A 62 -7.77 2.86 9.47
N PRO A 63 -8.41 1.71 9.70
CA PRO A 63 -9.69 1.40 9.07
C PRO A 63 -10.76 2.46 9.37
N HIS A 64 -10.75 3.00 10.57
CA HIS A 64 -11.55 4.14 11.03
C HIS A 64 -11.02 4.63 12.40
N ALA A 65 -11.46 5.82 12.84
CA ALA A 65 -10.99 6.41 14.09
C ALA A 65 -11.25 5.55 15.34
N GLY A 66 -12.34 4.78 15.37
CA GLY A 66 -12.69 3.88 16.49
C GLY A 66 -12.18 2.45 16.31
N TRP A 67 -11.05 2.23 15.66
CA TRP A 67 -10.47 0.92 15.31
C TRP A 67 -10.24 0.00 16.51
N PHE A 68 -10.04 0.56 17.70
CA PHE A 68 -9.80 -0.23 18.90
C PHE A 68 -11.06 -0.96 19.38
N ASP A 69 -12.17 -0.24 19.46
CA ASP A 69 -13.45 -0.80 19.96
C ASP A 69 -14.19 -1.63 18.93
N ASN A 70 -14.00 -1.31 17.65
CA ASN A 70 -14.72 -1.93 16.57
C ASN A 70 -13.76 -2.44 15.49
N ALA A 71 -13.83 -3.73 15.20
CA ALA A 71 -13.20 -4.32 14.03
C ALA A 71 -13.95 -4.00 12.75
N VAL A 72 -13.30 -4.22 11.64
CA VAL A 72 -13.89 -4.27 10.30
C VAL A 72 -13.67 -5.65 9.69
N HIS A 73 -14.54 -6.07 8.75
CA HIS A 73 -14.26 -7.28 7.98
C HIS A 73 -13.02 -7.11 7.12
N ALA A 74 -12.19 -8.15 7.07
CA ALA A 74 -10.97 -8.18 6.28
C ALA A 74 -10.74 -9.55 5.63
N GLY A 75 -9.91 -9.56 4.59
CA GLY A 75 -9.49 -10.77 3.90
C GLY A 75 -8.10 -10.59 3.30
N LEU A 76 -7.34 -11.67 3.31
CA LEU A 76 -5.95 -11.72 2.88
C LEU A 76 -5.77 -12.57 1.65
N PHE A 77 -4.84 -12.17 0.78
CA PHE A 77 -4.31 -13.01 -0.27
C PHE A 77 -2.78 -12.90 -0.30
N ARG A 78 -2.11 -14.03 -0.30
CA ARG A 78 -0.66 -14.15 -0.40
C ARG A 78 -0.33 -14.72 -1.78
N LEU A 79 0.27 -13.90 -2.64
CA LEU A 79 0.75 -14.36 -3.94
C LEU A 79 2.06 -15.12 -3.76
N ASN A 80 3.00 -14.54 -3.01
CA ASN A 80 4.25 -15.17 -2.62
C ASN A 80 4.63 -14.75 -1.19
N GLY A 81 5.20 -15.65 -0.41
CA GLY A 81 5.25 -15.55 1.04
C GLY A 81 6.61 -15.15 1.63
N ALA A 82 7.57 -14.65 0.85
CA ALA A 82 8.87 -14.23 1.38
C ALA A 82 8.83 -12.82 2.01
N GLY A 83 7.87 -12.56 2.89
CA GLY A 83 7.66 -11.30 3.60
C GLY A 83 6.80 -11.51 4.83
N GLU A 84 6.76 -10.51 5.72
CA GLU A 84 6.00 -10.56 6.95
C GLU A 84 4.76 -9.65 6.89
N MET A 85 3.65 -10.18 7.41
CA MET A 85 2.47 -9.44 7.83
C MET A 85 1.98 -10.04 9.14
N THR A 86 2.33 -9.42 10.26
CA THR A 86 1.93 -9.91 11.58
C THR A 86 0.42 -9.88 11.74
N GLY A 87 -0.13 -10.73 12.63
CA GLY A 87 -1.58 -10.80 12.86
C GLY A 87 -2.40 -11.38 11.70
N SER A 88 -1.79 -11.67 10.56
CA SER A 88 -2.47 -12.19 9.36
C SER A 88 -3.23 -13.49 9.61
N HIS A 89 -2.66 -14.41 10.41
CA HIS A 89 -3.30 -15.67 10.78
C HIS A 89 -4.61 -15.47 11.55
N TRP A 90 -4.69 -14.43 12.39
CA TRP A 90 -5.92 -14.12 13.13
C TRP A 90 -7.00 -13.49 12.22
N ILE A 91 -6.58 -12.68 11.25
CA ILE A 91 -7.50 -12.19 10.20
C ILE A 91 -8.01 -13.36 9.34
N GLU A 92 -7.14 -14.32 8.99
CA GLU A 92 -7.56 -15.51 8.22
C GLU A 92 -8.55 -16.38 9.01
N GLU A 93 -8.39 -16.50 10.33
CA GLU A 93 -9.26 -17.28 11.22
C GLU A 93 -10.61 -16.60 11.45
N THR A 94 -10.62 -15.30 11.72
CA THR A 94 -11.83 -14.59 12.17
C THR A 94 -12.50 -13.75 11.08
N GLY A 95 -11.76 -13.35 10.05
CA GLY A 95 -12.20 -12.37 9.08
C GLY A 95 -12.26 -10.94 9.60
N LEU A 96 -11.62 -10.65 10.75
CA LEU A 96 -11.68 -9.36 11.44
C LEU A 96 -10.33 -8.68 11.50
N LEU A 97 -10.32 -7.38 11.20
CA LEU A 97 -9.20 -6.46 11.43
C LEU A 97 -9.56 -5.50 12.56
N SER A 98 -8.91 -5.65 13.71
CA SER A 98 -9.09 -4.83 14.92
C SER A 98 -7.79 -4.15 15.33
N SER A 99 -6.98 -3.71 14.38
CA SER A 99 -5.67 -3.09 14.59
C SER A 99 -5.44 -2.02 13.54
N PRO A 100 -4.64 -0.99 13.82
CA PRO A 100 -3.97 -0.23 12.77
C PRO A 100 -3.16 -1.17 11.87
N VAL A 101 -3.04 -0.83 10.58
CA VAL A 101 -2.09 -1.47 9.68
C VAL A 101 -0.87 -0.57 9.58
N VAL A 102 0.31 -1.09 9.90
CA VAL A 102 1.58 -0.35 9.82
C VAL A 102 2.46 -0.94 8.74
N LEU A 103 2.90 -0.13 7.78
CA LEU A 103 3.86 -0.52 6.75
C LEU A 103 5.22 0.08 7.07
N THR A 104 6.28 -0.71 7.05
CA THR A 104 7.63 -0.27 7.39
C THR A 104 8.70 -1.12 6.71
N ASN A 105 9.94 -1.08 7.17
CA ASN A 105 10.99 -1.97 6.67
C ASN A 105 11.08 -3.28 7.47
N THR A 106 11.74 -4.28 6.87
CA THR A 106 11.89 -5.64 7.42
C THR A 106 12.39 -5.69 8.86
N TYR A 107 13.39 -4.86 9.21
CA TYR A 107 14.01 -4.89 10.54
C TYR A 107 13.23 -4.08 11.59
N ALA A 108 12.27 -3.26 11.16
CA ALA A 108 11.45 -2.44 12.05
C ALA A 108 10.12 -3.10 12.46
N VAL A 109 9.83 -4.32 11.99
CA VAL A 109 8.57 -5.02 12.31
C VAL A 109 8.37 -5.14 13.81
N GLY A 110 9.39 -5.52 14.57
CA GLY A 110 9.32 -5.65 16.02
C GLY A 110 9.04 -4.34 16.75
N ASP A 111 9.73 -3.25 16.35
CA ASP A 111 9.51 -1.91 16.92
C ASP A 111 8.13 -1.37 16.57
N ALA A 112 7.66 -1.57 15.33
CA ALA A 112 6.34 -1.15 14.91
C ALA A 112 5.23 -1.94 15.62
N TYR A 113 5.40 -3.26 15.78
CA TYR A 113 4.50 -4.12 16.52
C TYR A 113 4.36 -3.67 17.99
N ARG A 114 5.51 -3.40 18.64
CA ARG A 114 5.56 -2.85 19.99
C ARG A 114 4.89 -1.49 20.06
N GLY A 115 5.10 -0.61 19.08
CA GLY A 115 4.52 0.74 19.06
C GLY A 115 2.99 0.74 19.02
N VAL A 116 2.35 -0.22 18.32
CA VAL A 116 0.88 -0.39 18.37
C VAL A 116 0.43 -0.77 19.78
N TYR A 117 1.13 -1.69 20.45
CA TYR A 117 0.79 -2.04 21.83
C TYR A 117 1.03 -0.89 22.81
N ASP A 118 2.12 -0.15 22.68
CA ASP A 118 2.42 0.99 23.56
C ASP A 118 1.31 2.04 23.47
N HIS A 119 0.81 2.33 22.24
CA HIS A 119 -0.33 3.21 22.05
C HIS A 119 -1.60 2.64 22.66
N ALA A 120 -1.93 1.36 22.40
CA ALA A 120 -3.13 0.72 22.92
C ALA A 120 -3.14 0.69 24.46
N VAL A 121 -2.04 0.30 25.10
CA VAL A 121 -1.88 0.28 26.56
C VAL A 121 -2.04 1.69 27.15
N LYS A 122 -1.40 2.70 26.53
CA LYS A 122 -1.49 4.10 27.00
C LYS A 122 -2.92 4.62 27.05
N HIS A 123 -3.76 4.22 26.09
CA HIS A 123 -5.09 4.78 25.92
C HIS A 123 -6.23 3.90 26.46
N ASN A 124 -5.98 2.60 26.66
CA ASN A 124 -7.02 1.61 26.96
C ASN A 124 -6.66 0.68 28.13
N SER A 125 -5.71 1.04 29.00
CA SER A 125 -5.47 0.32 30.25
C SER A 125 -6.05 1.09 31.45
N ASP A 126 -6.59 0.38 32.42
CA ASP A 126 -7.05 0.95 33.69
C ASP A 126 -6.14 0.47 34.82
N GLY A 127 -5.50 1.40 35.54
CA GLY A 127 -4.65 1.10 36.68
C GLY A 127 -3.53 0.07 36.44
N GLY A 128 -3.09 -0.07 35.17
CA GLY A 128 -2.08 -1.06 34.74
C GLY A 128 -2.67 -2.44 34.39
N THR A 129 -3.99 -2.59 34.40
CA THR A 129 -4.69 -3.80 33.94
C THR A 129 -5.00 -3.68 32.43
N VAL A 130 -4.81 -4.78 31.70
CA VAL A 130 -5.11 -4.90 30.27
C VAL A 130 -6.13 -6.02 30.09
N ASP A 131 -7.40 -5.65 29.90
CA ASP A 131 -8.54 -6.57 29.73
C ASP A 131 -9.05 -6.59 28.29
N TRP A 132 -8.14 -6.52 27.33
CA TRP A 132 -8.46 -6.57 25.91
C TRP A 132 -7.48 -7.46 25.14
N PHE A 133 -7.89 -7.87 23.93
CA PHE A 133 -7.09 -8.69 23.04
C PHE A 133 -6.96 -8.05 21.67
N MET A 134 -5.74 -7.99 21.17
CA MET A 134 -5.42 -7.50 19.83
C MET A 134 -4.14 -8.16 19.33
N LEU A 135 -4.05 -8.42 18.03
CA LEU A 135 -2.81 -8.75 17.35
C LEU A 135 -2.48 -7.62 16.37
N PRO A 136 -1.43 -6.81 16.62
CA PRO A 136 -1.02 -5.76 15.71
C PRO A 136 -0.71 -6.27 14.31
N VAL A 137 -1.12 -5.51 13.28
CA VAL A 137 -0.87 -5.80 11.88
C VAL A 137 0.24 -4.91 11.36
N VAL A 138 1.43 -5.49 11.18
CA VAL A 138 2.61 -4.82 10.64
C VAL A 138 3.10 -5.58 9.43
N ALA A 139 3.25 -4.90 8.29
CA ALA A 139 3.77 -5.49 7.07
C ALA A 139 5.03 -4.74 6.61
N GLU A 140 5.87 -5.41 5.82
CA GLU A 140 7.19 -4.90 5.54
C GLU A 140 7.64 -5.13 4.09
N THR A 141 8.59 -4.30 3.64
CA THR A 141 9.44 -4.54 2.49
C THR A 141 10.88 -4.16 2.81
N TYR A 142 11.86 -4.76 2.11
CA TYR A 142 13.28 -4.59 2.40
C TYR A 142 13.85 -3.30 1.80
N ASP A 143 14.34 -2.38 2.63
CA ASP A 143 14.94 -1.09 2.21
C ASP A 143 16.48 -1.04 2.33
N GLY A 144 17.13 -2.14 2.71
CA GLY A 144 18.56 -2.17 3.04
C GLY A 144 19.54 -1.89 1.88
N HIS A 145 19.06 -1.61 0.67
CA HIS A 145 19.92 -1.08 -0.39
C HIS A 145 20.22 0.42 -0.17
N LEU A 146 19.21 1.19 0.28
CA LEU A 146 19.35 2.63 0.51
C LEU A 146 19.40 3.01 1.99
N ASN A 147 19.00 2.11 2.89
CA ASN A 147 18.90 2.33 4.32
C ASN A 147 19.89 1.46 5.11
N ASP A 148 20.56 2.04 6.09
CA ASP A 148 21.37 1.30 7.07
C ASP A 148 20.46 0.64 8.11
N LEU A 149 20.18 -0.63 7.92
CA LEU A 149 19.33 -1.44 8.78
C LEU A 149 19.89 -1.61 10.20
N THR A 150 21.21 -1.47 10.38
CA THR A 150 21.88 -1.68 11.68
C THR A 150 21.58 -0.58 12.68
N VAL A 151 21.07 0.58 12.22
CA VAL A 151 20.72 1.73 13.07
C VAL A 151 19.39 1.56 13.76
N PHE A 152 18.48 0.71 13.24
CA PHE A 152 17.11 0.56 13.76
C PHE A 152 16.42 1.90 13.97
N SER A 153 16.34 2.71 12.89
CA SER A 153 15.93 4.12 12.97
C SER A 153 14.46 4.30 13.30
N VAL A 154 13.59 3.37 12.90
CA VAL A 154 12.17 3.38 13.27
C VAL A 154 12.04 3.00 14.75
N LYS A 155 11.23 3.77 15.50
CA LYS A 155 11.04 3.58 16.94
C LYS A 155 9.56 3.39 17.29
N PRO A 156 9.23 2.66 18.37
CA PRO A 156 7.84 2.41 18.79
C PRO A 156 7.00 3.67 18.96
N GLU A 157 7.56 4.73 19.54
CA GLU A 157 6.85 6.01 19.76
C GLU A 157 6.40 6.70 18.47
N MET A 158 7.06 6.44 17.34
CA MET A 158 6.67 6.98 16.04
C MET A 158 5.37 6.38 15.55
N VAL A 159 5.10 5.14 15.90
CA VAL A 159 3.82 4.47 15.55
C VAL A 159 2.67 5.10 16.31
N GLY A 160 2.82 5.32 17.62
CA GLY A 160 1.82 6.01 18.43
C GLY A 160 1.52 7.41 17.89
N ALA A 161 2.57 8.19 17.59
CA ALA A 161 2.42 9.51 16.97
C ALA A 161 1.72 9.43 15.59
N GLY A 162 1.99 8.39 14.81
CA GLY A 162 1.34 8.15 13.53
C GLY A 162 -0.14 7.79 13.66
N ILE A 163 -0.51 7.01 14.68
CA ILE A 163 -1.93 6.70 15.00
C ILE A 163 -2.67 7.99 15.39
N ASP A 164 -2.09 8.78 16.28
CA ASP A 164 -2.69 10.04 16.76
C ASP A 164 -2.77 11.11 15.65
N GLY A 165 -1.81 11.10 14.71
CA GLY A 165 -1.71 12.07 13.60
C GLY A 165 -2.37 11.62 12.30
N ALA A 166 -3.10 10.51 12.27
CA ALA A 166 -3.72 10.00 11.05
C ALA A 166 -4.90 10.89 10.60
N THR A 167 -4.93 11.25 9.32
CA THR A 167 -5.95 12.11 8.71
C THR A 167 -6.57 11.48 7.48
N ALA A 168 -7.67 12.06 7.00
CA ALA A 168 -8.33 11.70 5.74
C ALA A 168 -7.73 12.44 4.52
N ASP A 169 -6.66 13.20 4.70
CA ASP A 169 -5.98 13.87 3.59
C ASP A 169 -5.36 12.86 2.62
N LEU A 170 -5.01 13.32 1.42
CA LEU A 170 -4.28 12.47 0.47
C LEU A 170 -2.96 12.00 1.09
N THR A 171 -2.77 10.69 1.13
CA THR A 171 -1.51 10.10 1.59
C THR A 171 -0.35 10.57 0.71
N PRO A 172 0.74 11.12 1.27
CA PRO A 172 1.95 11.46 0.51
C PRO A 172 2.51 10.25 -0.24
N GLU A 173 3.04 10.47 -1.46
CA GLU A 173 3.51 9.42 -2.36
C GLU A 173 5.00 9.55 -2.67
N GLY A 174 5.59 8.51 -3.26
CA GLY A 174 7.01 8.42 -3.59
C GLY A 174 7.88 8.07 -2.39
N CYS A 175 8.93 8.85 -2.15
CA CYS A 175 9.92 8.63 -1.09
C CYS A 175 9.37 9.02 0.30
N THR A 176 8.28 8.41 0.75
CA THR A 176 7.60 8.78 2.00
C THR A 176 7.15 7.56 2.79
N GLY A 177 7.06 7.73 4.12
CA GLY A 177 6.63 6.67 5.02
C GLY A 177 7.46 5.40 4.89
N GLY A 178 6.82 4.25 4.98
CA GLY A 178 7.47 2.95 4.77
C GLY A 178 8.08 2.79 3.37
N GLY A 179 7.59 3.55 2.37
CA GLY A 179 8.12 3.54 0.99
C GLY A 179 9.43 4.31 0.78
N THR A 180 9.96 4.99 1.80
CA THR A 180 11.09 5.93 1.67
C THR A 180 12.34 5.31 1.03
N GLY A 181 12.76 4.11 1.42
CA GLY A 181 13.97 3.45 0.92
C GLY A 181 13.75 2.44 -0.22
N MET A 182 12.56 2.38 -0.82
CA MET A 182 12.14 1.32 -1.73
C MET A 182 12.57 1.54 -3.18
N VAL A 183 12.75 0.44 -3.90
CA VAL A 183 13.16 0.39 -5.32
C VAL A 183 12.15 -0.44 -6.10
N CYS A 184 11.52 0.15 -7.13
CA CYS A 184 10.48 -0.52 -7.90
C CYS A 184 10.78 -0.47 -9.40
N GLN A 185 10.72 -1.64 -10.06
CA GLN A 185 10.95 -1.77 -11.51
C GLN A 185 12.29 -1.17 -11.98
N GLY A 186 13.34 -1.27 -11.14
CA GLY A 186 14.66 -0.71 -11.45
C GLY A 186 14.78 0.81 -11.28
N PHE A 187 13.73 1.49 -10.86
CA PHE A 187 13.70 2.91 -10.52
C PHE A 187 13.46 3.11 -9.02
N LYS A 188 13.64 4.32 -8.54
CA LYS A 188 13.22 4.65 -7.19
C LYS A 188 11.71 4.41 -7.07
N GLY A 189 11.32 3.59 -6.09
CA GLY A 189 9.94 3.25 -5.75
C GLY A 189 9.47 3.95 -4.49
N GLY A 190 8.43 3.43 -3.88
CA GLY A 190 7.94 4.00 -2.64
C GLY A 190 6.49 3.71 -2.32
N THR A 191 5.86 4.68 -1.66
CA THR A 191 4.43 4.70 -1.37
C THR A 191 3.65 5.24 -2.56
N GLY A 192 2.55 4.58 -2.91
CA GLY A 192 1.62 5.08 -3.92
C GLY A 192 0.18 4.77 -3.55
N THR A 193 -0.75 5.56 -4.05
CA THR A 193 -2.16 5.39 -3.73
C THR A 193 -3.05 5.72 -4.93
N SER A 194 -4.25 5.16 -4.94
CA SER A 194 -5.27 5.40 -5.98
C SER A 194 -6.64 4.95 -5.50
N SER A 195 -7.69 5.36 -6.16
CA SER A 195 -9.06 4.92 -5.88
C SER A 195 -9.91 4.78 -7.13
N ARG A 196 -11.02 4.04 -7.00
CA ARG A 196 -12.08 3.94 -8.01
C ARG A 196 -13.45 4.01 -7.33
N MET A 197 -14.37 4.73 -7.97
CA MET A 197 -15.77 4.80 -7.56
C MET A 197 -16.61 3.90 -8.45
N VAL A 198 -17.27 2.92 -7.86
CA VAL A 198 -18.09 1.91 -8.54
C VAL A 198 -19.55 2.17 -8.26
N LYS A 199 -20.35 2.33 -9.31
CA LYS A 199 -21.80 2.47 -9.18
C LYS A 199 -22.42 1.21 -8.59
N GLY A 200 -23.31 1.38 -7.65
CA GLY A 200 -24.00 0.29 -6.97
C GLY A 200 -25.36 0.70 -6.43
N LEU A 201 -25.90 -0.15 -5.60
CA LEU A 201 -27.16 0.05 -4.92
C LEU A 201 -26.95 -0.16 -3.41
N GLY A 202 -27.57 0.68 -2.62
CA GLY A 202 -27.68 0.49 -1.17
C GLY A 202 -28.67 -0.63 -0.82
N PRO A 203 -28.86 -0.90 0.48
CA PRO A 203 -29.90 -1.85 0.91
C PRO A 203 -31.30 -1.44 0.40
N ALA A 204 -32.10 -2.43 0.10
CA ALA A 204 -33.49 -2.18 -0.27
C ALA A 204 -34.30 -1.69 0.96
N ASP A 205 -35.18 -0.74 0.74
CA ASP A 205 -36.18 -0.31 1.73
C ASP A 205 -37.25 -1.39 1.98
N GLY A 206 -38.21 -1.10 2.87
CA GLY A 206 -39.29 -2.01 3.21
C GLY A 206 -40.20 -2.39 2.03
N ASP A 207 -40.21 -1.60 0.95
CA ASP A 207 -40.95 -1.82 -0.29
C ASP A 207 -40.13 -2.54 -1.37
N GLY A 208 -38.86 -2.90 -1.05
CA GLY A 208 -37.95 -3.60 -1.95
C GLY A 208 -37.18 -2.69 -2.92
N ASN A 209 -37.24 -1.35 -2.76
CA ASN A 209 -36.56 -0.40 -3.62
C ASN A 209 -35.15 -0.11 -3.05
N ALA A 210 -34.09 -0.38 -3.82
CA ALA A 210 -32.75 -0.01 -3.49
C ALA A 210 -32.40 1.36 -4.08
N GLN A 211 -31.79 2.24 -3.29
CA GLN A 211 -31.34 3.55 -3.75
C GLN A 211 -29.95 3.46 -4.40
N PRO A 212 -29.69 4.22 -5.48
CA PRO A 212 -28.34 4.33 -6.05
C PRO A 212 -27.33 4.75 -4.96
N ARG A 213 -26.21 4.04 -4.91
CA ARG A 213 -25.09 4.30 -4.01
C ARG A 213 -23.81 3.96 -4.72
N ASP A 214 -22.87 4.91 -4.76
CA ASP A 214 -21.53 4.63 -5.26
C ASP A 214 -20.69 4.05 -4.13
N TYR A 215 -19.88 3.03 -4.45
CA TYR A 215 -18.91 2.45 -3.54
C TYR A 215 -17.51 2.79 -3.99
N THR A 216 -16.64 3.06 -3.02
CA THR A 216 -15.24 3.39 -3.27
C THR A 216 -14.36 2.19 -3.01
N VAL A 217 -13.42 1.92 -3.90
CA VAL A 217 -12.27 1.03 -3.67
C VAL A 217 -11.02 1.88 -3.69
N GLY A 218 -10.34 1.98 -2.55
CA GLY A 218 -9.08 2.68 -2.39
C GLY A 218 -7.93 1.71 -2.19
N VAL A 219 -6.76 2.05 -2.72
CA VAL A 219 -5.55 1.23 -2.65
C VAL A 219 -4.38 2.08 -2.19
N LEU A 220 -3.56 1.52 -1.30
CA LEU A 220 -2.24 2.03 -0.95
C LEU A 220 -1.22 0.90 -1.12
N VAL A 221 -0.10 1.20 -1.78
CA VAL A 221 0.99 0.26 -1.99
C VAL A 221 2.28 0.75 -1.34
N GLN A 222 3.08 -0.19 -0.83
CA GLN A 222 4.49 -0.02 -0.57
C GLN A 222 5.23 -0.88 -1.59
N ALA A 223 5.73 -0.22 -2.67
CA ALA A 223 6.23 -0.90 -3.86
C ALA A 223 7.76 -1.00 -3.85
N ASN A 224 8.27 -2.22 -3.77
CA ASN A 224 9.70 -2.54 -3.75
C ASN A 224 10.01 -3.79 -4.57
N TYR A 225 9.57 -3.89 -5.82
CA TYR A 225 9.66 -5.11 -6.61
C TYR A 225 10.07 -4.84 -8.06
N GLY A 226 10.41 -5.91 -8.79
CA GLY A 226 10.50 -5.94 -10.24
C GLY A 226 11.80 -5.42 -10.81
N GLN A 227 11.94 -5.60 -12.10
CA GLN A 227 13.11 -5.25 -12.92
C GLN A 227 12.70 -4.30 -14.04
N ILE A 228 13.61 -3.41 -14.47
CA ILE A 228 13.33 -2.42 -15.51
C ILE A 228 12.80 -3.06 -16.79
N ARG A 229 13.35 -4.21 -17.21
CA ARG A 229 12.93 -4.93 -18.43
C ARG A 229 11.46 -5.35 -18.41
N ASP A 230 10.86 -5.48 -17.23
CA ASP A 230 9.49 -5.97 -17.03
C ASP A 230 8.48 -4.83 -16.88
N PHE A 231 8.97 -3.60 -16.68
CA PHE A 231 8.15 -2.43 -16.44
C PHE A 231 7.27 -2.09 -17.65
N ARG A 232 5.96 -2.03 -17.40
CA ARG A 232 4.93 -1.68 -18.38
C ARG A 232 4.05 -0.57 -17.84
N VAL A 233 3.59 0.29 -18.74
CA VAL A 233 2.57 1.29 -18.47
C VAL A 233 1.44 1.13 -19.49
N ALA A 234 0.24 0.81 -19.01
CA ALA A 234 -0.94 0.53 -19.87
C ALA A 234 -0.63 -0.44 -21.02
N GLY A 235 0.18 -1.47 -20.77
CA GLY A 235 0.59 -2.47 -21.77
C GLY A 235 1.83 -2.10 -22.59
N VAL A 236 2.24 -0.84 -22.66
CA VAL A 236 3.47 -0.42 -23.35
C VAL A 236 4.68 -0.92 -22.55
N PRO A 237 5.66 -1.61 -23.17
CA PRO A 237 6.84 -2.14 -22.48
C PRO A 237 7.91 -1.05 -22.25
N VAL A 238 7.56 -0.03 -21.45
CA VAL A 238 8.34 1.19 -21.23
C VAL A 238 9.77 0.88 -20.79
N GLY A 239 9.95 -0.08 -19.89
CA GLY A 239 11.29 -0.42 -19.40
C GLY A 239 12.22 -0.94 -20.48
N ARG A 240 11.73 -1.80 -21.38
CA ARG A 240 12.52 -2.29 -22.54
C ARG A 240 12.87 -1.17 -23.50
N ILE A 241 11.91 -0.28 -23.78
CA ILE A 241 12.14 0.86 -24.67
C ILE A 241 13.22 1.78 -24.10
N ILE A 242 13.18 2.06 -22.79
CA ILE A 242 14.21 2.85 -22.11
C ILE A 242 15.59 2.19 -22.24
N MET A 243 15.69 0.88 -22.00
CA MET A 243 16.95 0.14 -22.12
C MET A 243 17.51 0.21 -23.54
N GLU A 244 16.68 -0.04 -24.56
CA GLU A 244 17.08 0.05 -25.98
C GLU A 244 17.52 1.46 -26.40
N GLN A 245 16.90 2.51 -25.87
CA GLN A 245 17.31 3.90 -26.12
C GLN A 245 18.70 4.16 -25.55
N ARG A 246 18.95 3.77 -24.30
CA ARG A 246 20.26 3.93 -23.63
C ARG A 246 21.39 3.17 -24.31
N GLU A 247 21.11 1.95 -24.78
CA GLU A 247 22.06 1.17 -25.57
C GLU A 247 22.44 1.89 -26.88
N LYS A 248 21.47 2.45 -27.58
CA LYS A 248 21.71 3.20 -28.84
C LYS A 248 22.45 4.51 -28.62
N GLU A 249 22.25 5.15 -27.48
CA GLU A 249 22.93 6.40 -27.11
C GLU A 249 24.35 6.14 -26.57
N GLY A 250 24.74 4.88 -26.35
CA GLY A 250 26.04 4.50 -25.79
C GLY A 250 26.20 4.91 -24.33
N ASP A 251 25.11 5.01 -23.58
CA ASP A 251 25.11 5.36 -22.15
C ASP A 251 25.50 4.14 -21.30
N GLU A 252 26.73 3.65 -21.51
CA GLU A 252 27.28 2.50 -20.81
C GLU A 252 27.32 2.70 -19.28
N ALA A 253 27.50 3.93 -18.80
CA ALA A 253 27.57 4.24 -17.39
C ALA A 253 26.22 4.03 -16.69
N THR A 254 25.13 4.48 -17.29
CA THR A 254 23.78 4.26 -16.75
C THR A 254 23.37 2.80 -16.85
N LEU A 255 23.71 2.11 -17.94
CA LEU A 255 23.45 0.67 -18.08
C LEU A 255 24.21 -0.15 -17.05
N ALA A 256 25.51 0.15 -16.80
CA ALA A 256 26.30 -0.52 -15.78
C ALA A 256 25.74 -0.28 -14.37
N HIS A 257 25.37 0.96 -14.06
CA HIS A 257 24.74 1.31 -12.79
C HIS A 257 23.42 0.58 -12.57
N GLN A 258 22.56 0.50 -13.59
CA GLN A 258 21.31 -0.25 -13.51
C GLN A 258 21.53 -1.75 -13.34
N ALA A 259 22.56 -2.31 -13.98
CA ALA A 259 22.93 -3.71 -13.79
C ALA A 259 23.40 -3.97 -12.35
N GLU A 260 24.13 -3.04 -11.74
CA GLU A 260 24.56 -3.13 -10.33
C GLU A 260 23.34 -3.09 -9.37
N VAL A 261 22.43 -2.14 -9.56
CA VAL A 261 21.17 -2.06 -8.79
C VAL A 261 20.36 -3.33 -8.95
N GLN A 262 20.31 -3.87 -10.17
CA GLN A 262 19.58 -5.10 -10.48
C GLN A 262 20.23 -6.31 -9.81
N GLU A 263 21.56 -6.46 -9.87
CA GLU A 263 22.29 -7.56 -9.21
C GLU A 263 22.11 -7.54 -7.69
N ALA A 264 22.14 -6.35 -7.10
CA ALA A 264 21.88 -6.17 -5.68
C ALA A 264 20.46 -6.62 -5.31
N LYS A 265 19.48 -6.40 -6.19
CA LYS A 265 18.09 -6.86 -6.02
C LYS A 265 17.93 -8.36 -6.25
N GLU A 266 18.60 -8.96 -7.23
CA GLU A 266 18.52 -10.40 -7.48
C GLU A 266 19.01 -11.25 -6.31
N LYS A 267 19.92 -10.70 -5.51
CA LYS A 267 20.38 -11.33 -4.27
C LYS A 267 19.37 -11.27 -3.13
N LYS A 268 18.43 -10.29 -3.18
CA LYS A 268 17.40 -10.07 -2.16
C LYS A 268 16.16 -9.51 -2.84
N ASP A 269 15.39 -10.39 -3.51
CA ASP A 269 14.19 -10.01 -4.26
C ASP A 269 13.31 -9.01 -3.50
N GLY A 270 12.74 -8.09 -4.26
CA GLY A 270 11.84 -7.09 -3.73
C GLY A 270 10.46 -7.65 -3.41
N SER A 271 9.68 -6.90 -2.68
CA SER A 271 8.34 -7.25 -2.20
C SER A 271 7.35 -6.15 -2.54
N ILE A 272 6.06 -6.44 -2.47
CA ILE A 272 5.02 -5.43 -2.48
C ILE A 272 3.98 -5.72 -1.39
N ILE A 273 3.65 -4.69 -0.62
CA ILE A 273 2.48 -4.72 0.25
C ILE A 273 1.39 -3.89 -0.39
N VAL A 274 0.20 -4.47 -0.53
CA VAL A 274 -0.98 -3.81 -1.09
C VAL A 274 -2.10 -3.84 -0.07
N ILE A 275 -2.52 -2.66 0.37
CA ILE A 275 -3.66 -2.48 1.27
C ILE A 275 -4.82 -1.92 0.46
N LEU A 276 -5.94 -2.64 0.47
CA LEU A 276 -7.18 -2.25 -0.21
C LEU A 276 -8.24 -1.94 0.84
N ALA A 277 -8.94 -0.86 0.66
CA ALA A 277 -10.08 -0.47 1.47
C ALA A 277 -11.32 -0.30 0.59
N THR A 278 -12.52 -0.56 1.14
CA THR A 278 -13.78 -0.24 0.47
C THR A 278 -14.85 0.06 1.51
N ASP A 279 -15.82 0.91 1.16
CA ASP A 279 -17.04 1.12 1.94
C ASP A 279 -18.19 0.21 1.50
N ALA A 280 -18.00 -0.59 0.44
CA ALA A 280 -18.94 -1.66 0.10
C ALA A 280 -18.99 -2.69 1.26
N PRO A 281 -20.17 -3.05 1.77
CA PRO A 281 -20.28 -4.01 2.87
C PRO A 281 -19.98 -5.43 2.35
N LEU A 282 -18.72 -5.82 2.47
CA LEU A 282 -18.21 -7.12 2.02
C LEU A 282 -17.89 -8.03 3.21
N HIS A 283 -18.22 -9.31 3.09
CA HIS A 283 -17.80 -10.31 4.05
C HIS A 283 -16.34 -10.79 3.78
N PRO A 284 -15.67 -11.44 4.73
CA PRO A 284 -14.24 -11.80 4.62
C PRO A 284 -13.87 -12.57 3.36
N THR A 285 -14.71 -13.50 2.92
CA THR A 285 -14.42 -14.28 1.69
C THR A 285 -14.48 -13.39 0.43
N GLN A 286 -15.39 -12.41 0.37
CA GLN A 286 -15.44 -11.45 -0.73
C GLN A 286 -14.21 -10.54 -0.70
N LEU A 287 -13.79 -10.08 0.48
CA LEU A 287 -12.57 -9.28 0.66
C LEU A 287 -11.30 -10.05 0.27
N LYS A 288 -11.20 -11.32 0.61
CA LYS A 288 -10.12 -12.20 0.10
C LYS A 288 -10.12 -12.24 -1.44
N ARG A 289 -11.30 -12.24 -2.07
CA ARG A 289 -11.41 -12.20 -3.55
C ARG A 289 -11.04 -10.83 -4.11
N ILE A 290 -11.31 -9.73 -3.41
CA ILE A 290 -10.84 -8.36 -3.76
C ILE A 290 -9.31 -8.33 -3.69
N ALA A 291 -8.70 -8.75 -2.58
CA ALA A 291 -7.26 -8.83 -2.40
C ALA A 291 -6.58 -9.62 -3.53
N LYS A 292 -7.16 -10.75 -3.91
CA LYS A 292 -6.68 -11.57 -5.04
C LYS A 292 -6.70 -10.82 -6.38
N ARG A 293 -7.64 -9.88 -6.63
CA ARG A 293 -7.72 -9.13 -7.90
C ARG A 293 -6.65 -8.05 -8.02
N ALA A 294 -6.15 -7.54 -6.91
CA ALA A 294 -5.01 -6.62 -6.92
C ALA A 294 -3.76 -7.22 -7.59
N THR A 295 -3.60 -8.54 -7.59
CA THR A 295 -2.51 -9.21 -8.34
C THR A 295 -2.58 -8.98 -9.85
N MET A 296 -3.77 -8.70 -10.40
CA MET A 296 -3.92 -8.36 -11.81
C MET A 296 -3.32 -6.97 -12.10
N GLY A 297 -3.51 -5.99 -11.18
CA GLY A 297 -2.86 -4.69 -11.26
C GLY A 297 -1.34 -4.81 -11.17
N LEU A 298 -0.83 -5.61 -10.22
CA LEU A 298 0.60 -5.92 -10.09
C LEU A 298 1.17 -6.50 -11.39
N ALA A 299 0.50 -7.50 -11.97
CA ALA A 299 0.93 -8.16 -13.20
C ALA A 299 0.94 -7.23 -14.42
N ARG A 300 -0.01 -6.29 -14.51
CA ARG A 300 -0.07 -5.29 -15.60
C ARG A 300 1.14 -4.35 -15.59
N VAL A 301 1.70 -4.06 -14.41
CA VAL A 301 2.90 -3.22 -14.26
C VAL A 301 4.20 -4.02 -14.50
N GLY A 302 4.14 -5.36 -14.43
CA GLY A 302 5.30 -6.23 -14.65
C GLY A 302 5.75 -6.99 -13.40
N GLY A 303 4.84 -7.25 -12.44
CA GLY A 303 5.09 -8.11 -11.28
C GLY A 303 4.87 -9.58 -11.60
N TYR A 304 5.82 -10.43 -11.23
CA TYR A 304 5.76 -11.88 -11.47
C TYR A 304 5.64 -12.71 -10.18
N GLY A 305 5.88 -12.12 -8.99
CA GLY A 305 5.95 -12.88 -7.73
C GLY A 305 7.12 -13.85 -7.75
N HIS A 306 8.34 -13.35 -7.97
CA HIS A 306 9.54 -14.18 -7.97
C HIS A 306 9.75 -14.89 -6.63
N ASN A 307 10.56 -15.96 -6.62
CA ASN A 307 10.67 -16.91 -5.50
C ASN A 307 10.93 -16.28 -4.12
N THR A 308 11.73 -15.23 -4.03
CA THR A 308 12.09 -14.55 -2.78
C THR A 308 11.34 -13.22 -2.58
N SER A 309 10.31 -12.93 -3.39
CA SER A 309 9.42 -11.78 -3.24
C SER A 309 8.37 -12.03 -2.15
N GLY A 310 8.10 -11.03 -1.31
CA GLY A 310 7.01 -11.03 -0.35
C GLY A 310 5.83 -10.20 -0.86
N ASP A 311 4.88 -10.85 -1.54
CA ASP A 311 3.76 -10.17 -2.20
C ASP A 311 2.47 -10.44 -1.43
N LEU A 312 2.11 -9.49 -0.55
CA LEU A 312 1.02 -9.63 0.42
C LEU A 312 -0.06 -8.58 0.18
N PHE A 313 -1.32 -9.04 0.19
CA PHE A 313 -2.49 -8.23 -0.12
C PHE A 313 -3.50 -8.35 1.01
N LEU A 314 -3.86 -7.23 1.63
CA LEU A 314 -4.90 -7.12 2.65
C LEU A 314 -6.02 -6.25 2.12
N ALA A 315 -7.25 -6.75 2.12
CA ALA A 315 -8.45 -5.97 1.83
C ALA A 315 -9.33 -5.89 3.06
N PHE A 316 -9.89 -4.71 3.36
CA PHE A 316 -10.86 -4.53 4.43
C PHE A 316 -12.04 -3.65 3.98
N SER A 317 -13.17 -3.78 4.69
CA SER A 317 -14.37 -3.02 4.40
C SER A 317 -14.82 -2.20 5.60
N THR A 318 -15.01 -0.89 5.41
CA THR A 318 -15.58 0.02 6.41
C THR A 318 -17.11 -0.02 6.48
N GLY A 319 -17.76 -0.84 5.62
CA GLY A 319 -19.22 -0.91 5.51
C GLY A 319 -19.93 -1.50 6.73
N ASN A 320 -19.24 -2.31 7.53
CA ASN A 320 -19.71 -2.80 8.83
C ASN A 320 -18.69 -2.50 9.93
N LYS A 321 -19.19 -2.27 11.15
CA LYS A 321 -18.38 -2.15 12.37
C LYS A 321 -18.79 -3.26 13.33
N ILE A 322 -17.83 -4.04 13.79
CA ILE A 322 -18.04 -5.20 14.64
C ILE A 322 -17.44 -4.93 16.00
N PRO A 323 -18.24 -4.77 17.09
CA PRO A 323 -17.71 -4.59 18.45
C PRO A 323 -16.81 -5.77 18.86
N VAL A 324 -15.61 -5.50 19.37
CA VAL A 324 -14.62 -6.54 19.70
C VAL A 324 -14.05 -6.44 21.11
N GLN A 325 -14.12 -5.28 21.77
CA GLN A 325 -13.55 -5.09 23.11
C GLN A 325 -14.61 -5.09 24.23
N GLU A 326 -15.86 -5.40 23.90
CA GLU A 326 -16.93 -5.53 24.91
C GLU A 326 -16.75 -6.83 25.74
N LEU A 327 -15.72 -6.88 26.55
CA LEU A 327 -15.59 -7.86 27.64
C LEU A 327 -16.37 -7.33 28.86
N SER A 328 -17.70 -7.24 28.74
CA SER A 328 -18.54 -6.88 29.89
C SER A 328 -19.00 -8.15 30.64
N ASP A 329 -19.33 -8.01 31.92
CA ASP A 329 -19.98 -9.08 32.74
C ASP A 329 -21.26 -9.65 32.08
N SER A 330 -21.78 -8.97 31.07
CA SER A 330 -22.94 -9.36 30.26
C SER A 330 -22.60 -10.28 29.09
N THR A 331 -21.32 -10.49 28.76
CA THR A 331 -20.89 -11.32 27.63
C THR A 331 -20.51 -12.73 28.13
N ASP A 332 -21.46 -13.64 28.02
CA ASP A 332 -21.20 -15.07 28.29
C ASP A 332 -20.69 -15.74 27.00
N PRO A 333 -19.40 -16.15 26.94
CA PRO A 333 -18.82 -16.73 25.72
C PRO A 333 -19.44 -18.06 25.29
N PHE A 334 -20.23 -18.66 26.19
CA PHE A 334 -20.99 -19.91 25.92
C PHE A 334 -22.42 -19.66 25.44
N LYS A 335 -22.84 -18.40 25.34
CA LYS A 335 -24.14 -17.99 24.78
C LYS A 335 -23.96 -17.26 23.46
N ALA A 336 -24.22 -17.97 22.36
CA ALA A 336 -24.12 -17.38 21.01
C ALA A 336 -25.07 -16.17 20.90
N LYS A 337 -24.50 -15.01 20.50
CA LYS A 337 -25.22 -13.75 20.23
C LYS A 337 -25.26 -13.51 18.72
N ALA A 338 -26.44 -13.37 18.15
CA ALA A 338 -26.59 -13.02 16.74
C ALA A 338 -26.32 -11.54 16.49
N LEU A 339 -25.61 -11.24 15.40
CA LEU A 339 -25.42 -9.88 14.88
C LEU A 339 -26.09 -9.75 13.50
N THR A 340 -26.62 -8.56 13.21
CA THR A 340 -27.17 -8.23 11.89
C THR A 340 -26.14 -7.41 11.13
N MET A 341 -25.78 -7.85 9.93
CA MET A 341 -24.79 -7.21 9.06
C MET A 341 -25.36 -7.05 7.65
N GLU A 342 -24.92 -6.01 6.96
CA GLU A 342 -25.20 -5.83 5.53
C GLU A 342 -24.10 -6.49 4.71
N PHE A 343 -24.50 -7.09 3.58
CA PHE A 343 -23.54 -7.66 2.63
C PHE A 343 -23.94 -7.37 1.19
N THR A 344 -22.95 -7.08 0.37
CA THR A 344 -23.11 -6.97 -1.08
C THR A 344 -23.45 -8.35 -1.68
N GLU A 345 -24.43 -8.39 -2.57
CA GLU A 345 -24.78 -9.61 -3.29
C GLU A 345 -23.61 -10.10 -4.14
N ASP A 346 -23.24 -11.38 -4.01
CA ASP A 346 -22.04 -11.94 -4.66
C ASP A 346 -22.07 -11.86 -6.19
N LYS A 347 -23.27 -11.90 -6.81
CA LYS A 347 -23.43 -11.81 -8.27
C LYS A 347 -23.12 -10.42 -8.83
N THR A 348 -23.08 -9.37 -8.00
CA THR A 348 -22.93 -7.97 -8.42
C THR A 348 -21.53 -7.39 -8.12
N ILE A 349 -20.58 -8.21 -7.66
CA ILE A 349 -19.26 -7.78 -7.16
C ILE A 349 -18.24 -7.43 -8.25
N ASN A 350 -18.50 -7.71 -9.54
CA ASN A 350 -17.51 -7.61 -10.60
C ASN A 350 -16.90 -6.20 -10.76
N GLY A 351 -17.70 -5.15 -10.61
CA GLY A 351 -17.20 -3.77 -10.65
C GLY A 351 -16.14 -3.48 -9.57
N LEU A 352 -16.33 -4.04 -8.37
CA LEU A 352 -15.33 -3.93 -7.28
C LEU A 352 -14.05 -4.72 -7.59
N PHE A 353 -14.13 -5.83 -8.30
CA PHE A 353 -12.97 -6.60 -8.75
C PHE A 353 -12.13 -5.83 -9.79
N GLU A 354 -12.79 -5.22 -10.79
CA GLU A 354 -12.12 -4.36 -11.76
C GLU A 354 -11.47 -3.17 -11.06
N ALA A 355 -12.22 -2.49 -10.18
CA ALA A 355 -11.73 -1.36 -9.41
C ALA A 355 -10.48 -1.69 -8.59
N ALA A 356 -10.45 -2.86 -7.94
CA ALA A 356 -9.29 -3.31 -7.17
C ALA A 356 -8.04 -3.51 -8.06
N ALA A 357 -8.19 -4.10 -9.24
CA ALA A 357 -7.10 -4.28 -10.20
C ALA A 357 -6.60 -2.94 -10.75
N ASP A 358 -7.52 -2.08 -11.19
CA ASP A 358 -7.21 -0.79 -11.84
C ASP A 358 -6.60 0.22 -10.85
N ALA A 359 -7.11 0.26 -9.61
CA ALA A 359 -6.54 1.12 -8.57
C ALA A 359 -5.16 0.62 -8.12
N THR A 360 -4.93 -0.70 -8.05
CA THR A 360 -3.61 -1.23 -7.72
C THR A 360 -2.58 -0.90 -8.79
N GLU A 361 -2.92 -1.07 -10.06
CA GLU A 361 -2.07 -0.68 -11.19
C GLU A 361 -1.65 0.78 -11.11
N GLU A 362 -2.61 1.69 -10.93
CA GLU A 362 -2.32 3.13 -10.85
C GLU A 362 -1.55 3.51 -9.59
N ALA A 363 -1.83 2.92 -8.44
CA ALA A 363 -1.10 3.16 -7.20
C ALA A 363 0.40 2.83 -7.36
N ILE A 364 0.74 1.75 -8.07
CA ILE A 364 2.13 1.38 -8.35
C ILE A 364 2.78 2.41 -9.29
N TYR A 365 2.08 2.88 -10.33
CA TYR A 365 2.60 3.95 -11.19
C TYR A 365 2.86 5.22 -10.39
N ASN A 366 1.96 5.61 -9.51
CA ASN A 366 2.12 6.79 -8.67
C ASN A 366 3.31 6.63 -7.72
N ALA A 367 3.54 5.44 -7.13
CA ALA A 367 4.71 5.16 -6.30
C ALA A 367 6.03 5.42 -7.05
N ILE A 368 6.11 5.08 -8.34
CA ILE A 368 7.29 5.28 -9.19
C ILE A 368 7.38 6.73 -9.67
N CYS A 369 6.29 7.30 -10.17
CA CYS A 369 6.26 8.64 -10.76
C CYS A 369 6.49 9.74 -9.72
N MET A 370 6.06 9.55 -8.49
CA MET A 370 6.22 10.52 -7.39
C MET A 370 7.54 10.38 -6.64
N ALA A 371 8.31 9.31 -6.88
CA ALA A 371 9.60 9.10 -6.22
C ALA A 371 10.70 10.02 -6.79
N GLU A 372 11.65 10.39 -5.93
CA GLU A 372 12.80 11.21 -6.27
C GLU A 372 14.09 10.40 -6.24
N THR A 373 15.08 10.75 -7.06
CA THR A 373 16.42 10.14 -7.01
C THR A 373 16.98 10.20 -5.60
N THR A 374 17.37 9.06 -5.07
CA THR A 374 17.86 8.93 -3.70
C THR A 374 19.28 8.38 -3.70
N VAL A 375 20.15 9.02 -2.90
CA VAL A 375 21.49 8.52 -2.56
C VAL A 375 21.46 8.14 -1.07
N GLY A 376 21.68 6.86 -0.79
CA GLY A 376 21.53 6.30 0.54
C GLY A 376 22.78 5.64 1.11
N HIS A 377 22.56 4.55 1.84
CA HIS A 377 23.57 3.77 2.54
C HIS A 377 24.73 3.38 1.62
N GLN A 378 25.98 3.51 2.11
CA GLN A 378 27.21 3.23 1.36
C GLN A 378 27.36 4.00 0.04
N GLY A 379 26.58 5.08 -0.15
CA GLY A 379 26.60 5.86 -1.39
C GLY A 379 25.79 5.24 -2.53
N HIS A 380 25.04 4.15 -2.28
CA HIS A 380 24.15 3.56 -3.28
C HIS A 380 23.17 4.61 -3.77
N ARG A 381 23.04 4.69 -5.07
CA ARG A 381 22.12 5.62 -5.75
C ARG A 381 21.01 4.84 -6.47
N VAL A 382 19.80 5.32 -6.39
CA VAL A 382 18.69 4.83 -7.21
C VAL A 382 18.00 6.02 -7.85
N ASP A 383 17.95 6.01 -9.17
CA ASP A 383 17.37 7.10 -9.93
C ASP A 383 15.85 7.01 -9.98
N ALA A 384 15.21 8.16 -9.89
CA ALA A 384 13.81 8.30 -10.25
C ALA A 384 13.63 8.09 -11.76
N ILE A 385 12.45 7.60 -12.16
CA ILE A 385 12.10 7.57 -13.59
C ILE A 385 12.10 9.00 -14.17
N ASP A 386 12.65 9.17 -15.36
CA ASP A 386 12.52 10.43 -16.11
C ASP A 386 11.10 10.56 -16.65
N LEU A 387 10.35 11.52 -16.11
CA LEU A 387 8.95 11.74 -16.51
C LEU A 387 8.83 12.28 -17.94
N THR A 388 9.82 13.04 -18.44
CA THR A 388 9.83 13.51 -19.82
C THR A 388 10.00 12.35 -20.77
N GLN A 389 11.01 11.49 -20.53
CA GLN A 389 11.22 10.28 -21.33
C GLN A 389 10.00 9.33 -21.27
N LEU A 390 9.41 9.16 -20.09
CA LEU A 390 8.18 8.36 -19.95
C LEU A 390 7.05 8.93 -20.80
N LYS A 391 6.83 10.24 -20.75
CA LYS A 391 5.79 10.92 -21.53
C LYS A 391 6.01 10.74 -23.04
N ASP A 392 7.22 10.98 -23.52
CA ASP A 392 7.58 10.86 -24.94
C ASP A 392 7.37 9.42 -25.45
N ILE A 393 7.73 8.42 -24.64
CA ILE A 393 7.48 7.01 -24.98
C ILE A 393 5.97 6.78 -25.07
N MET A 394 5.20 7.18 -24.07
CA MET A 394 3.76 6.91 -24.04
C MET A 394 3.02 7.63 -25.18
N GLU A 395 3.35 8.89 -25.49
CA GLU A 395 2.74 9.63 -26.60
C GLU A 395 3.06 8.99 -27.97
N LYS A 396 4.17 8.28 -28.09
CA LYS A 396 4.55 7.58 -29.34
C LYS A 396 3.82 6.24 -29.51
N TYR A 397 3.48 5.55 -28.43
CA TYR A 397 2.96 4.17 -28.47
C TYR A 397 1.49 4.03 -28.02
N MET A 398 0.84 5.13 -27.59
CA MET A 398 -0.61 5.22 -27.42
C MET A 398 -1.30 5.67 -28.70
#